data_d97c6ffda53f78f0218904f5cc47b0b9
#
_entry.id   d97c6ffda53f78f0218904f5cc47b0b9
#
_cell.length_a   1.000
_cell.length_b   1.000
_cell.length_c   1.000
_cell.angle_alpha   90.00
_cell.angle_beta   90.00
_cell.angle_gamma   90.00
#
_symmetry.space_group_name_H-M   'P 1'
#
loop_
_entity.id
_entity.type
_entity.pdbx_description
1 polymer ?
#
loop_
_entity_poly.entity_id
_entity_poly.type
_entity_poly.pdbx_seq_one_letter_code
_entity_poly.pdbx_strand_id
1 'polypeptide(L)'
;MVNKTVRKIAYALTAIICTGAICITATACGSSSQKEGTKDAFAELTDKPFTVKGEMGKKPTITFKAPYDVKNYTYQIAREGNGKKAEDGDRLCLHQIVLNPSTGKEISSTWASSPVCNTFLTKSGMQEGFYKLFKNMRVNSTVVIGVKSSSTSTQSSSAQPASYLLALTLTDAKKVPTRASGTPVTPSDPSLPKVALGKNGEPSISGLDTYKSNGAW
;
A
#
# COMPACT_ATOMS: atom_id res chain seq x y z
N MET A 1 -32.84 3.42 10.58
CA MET A 1 -31.89 4.25 11.37
C MET A 1 -30.57 3.50 11.48
N VAL A 2 -29.60 3.84 10.63
CA VAL A 2 -28.27 3.20 10.65
C VAL A 2 -27.44 3.87 11.75
N ASN A 3 -26.99 3.08 12.69
CA ASN A 3 -26.36 3.49 13.95
C ASN A 3 -25.09 4.32 13.67
N LYS A 4 -25.03 5.56 14.19
CA LYS A 4 -23.90 6.49 14.07
C LYS A 4 -22.54 5.92 14.55
N THR A 5 -22.58 4.87 15.37
CA THR A 5 -21.40 4.21 15.93
C THR A 5 -20.61 3.41 14.87
N VAL A 6 -21.30 2.81 13.90
CA VAL A 6 -20.65 2.02 12.84
C VAL A 6 -19.88 2.89 11.84
N ARG A 7 -20.35 4.14 11.63
CA ARG A 7 -19.66 5.10 10.72
C ARG A 7 -18.30 5.57 11.24
N LYS A 8 -18.12 5.68 12.56
CA LYS A 8 -16.85 6.15 13.15
C LYS A 8 -15.74 5.11 13.12
N ILE A 9 -16.09 3.82 13.05
CA ILE A 9 -15.11 2.72 12.97
C ILE A 9 -14.53 2.59 11.55
N ALA A 10 -15.32 2.89 10.52
CA ALA A 10 -14.88 2.77 9.13
C ALA A 10 -13.80 3.81 8.74
N TYR A 11 -13.79 5.00 9.36
CA TYR A 11 -12.80 6.05 9.06
C TYR A 11 -11.46 5.87 9.79
N ALA A 12 -11.44 5.15 10.92
CA ALA A 12 -10.20 4.89 11.66
C ALA A 12 -9.29 3.86 10.99
N LEU A 13 -9.85 3.02 10.10
CA LEU A 13 -9.13 1.91 9.48
C LEU A 13 -8.40 2.28 8.18
N THR A 14 -8.80 3.37 7.54
CA THR A 14 -8.08 3.90 6.36
C THR A 14 -6.69 4.44 6.71
N ALA A 15 -6.48 4.82 7.97
CA ALA A 15 -5.19 5.31 8.48
C ALA A 15 -4.16 4.20 8.76
N ILE A 16 -4.59 2.93 8.85
CA ILE A 16 -3.70 1.83 9.26
C ILE A 16 -2.71 1.43 8.16
N ILE A 17 -3.07 1.63 6.89
CA ILE A 17 -2.13 1.35 5.79
C ILE A 17 -1.01 2.39 5.71
N CYS A 18 -1.26 3.62 6.19
CA CYS A 18 -0.28 4.71 6.13
C CYS A 18 0.62 4.85 7.37
N THR A 19 0.22 4.31 8.54
CA THR A 19 0.93 4.57 9.80
C THR A 19 1.71 3.38 10.36
N GLY A 20 1.54 2.20 9.82
CA GLY A 20 2.26 0.99 10.26
C GLY A 20 3.58 0.72 9.52
N ALA A 21 3.85 1.42 8.45
CA ALA A 21 5.10 1.31 7.71
C ALA A 21 5.61 2.71 7.43
N ILE A 22 6.78 3.03 7.98
CA ILE A 22 7.62 4.16 7.57
C ILE A 22 7.30 5.50 8.25
N CYS A 23 7.74 5.67 9.49
CA CYS A 23 8.44 6.88 9.89
C CYS A 23 9.82 6.48 10.43
N ILE A 24 10.77 6.28 9.54
CA ILE A 24 12.18 6.35 9.89
C ILE A 24 12.59 7.80 9.60
N THR A 25 12.37 8.69 10.58
CA THR A 25 13.09 9.95 10.62
C THR A 25 14.52 9.64 11.03
N ALA A 26 15.44 9.78 10.11
CA ALA A 26 16.87 9.78 10.37
C ALA A 26 17.20 11.01 11.23
N THR A 27 17.29 10.84 12.56
CA THR A 27 18.06 11.74 13.41
C THR A 27 19.45 11.18 13.58
N ALA A 28 20.37 11.69 12.80
CA ALA A 28 21.78 11.51 13.03
C ALA A 28 22.19 12.28 14.29
N CYS A 29 22.62 11.56 15.34
CA CYS A 29 23.73 11.93 16.21
C CYS A 29 23.99 10.84 17.24
N GLY A 30 25.24 10.38 17.35
CA GLY A 30 25.77 9.70 18.52
C GLY A 30 26.14 8.23 18.32
N SER A 31 27.42 7.98 18.17
CA SER A 31 28.12 6.71 18.15
C SER A 31 27.71 5.76 19.29
N SER A 32 27.16 4.61 18.95
CA SER A 32 27.45 3.35 19.65
C SER A 32 27.08 2.21 18.72
N SER A 33 28.08 1.41 18.39
CA SER A 33 27.97 0.22 17.58
C SER A 33 27.02 -0.80 18.20
N GLN A 34 25.79 -0.84 17.74
CA GLN A 34 24.97 -2.06 17.84
C GLN A 34 24.68 -2.53 16.43
N LYS A 35 25.44 -3.54 16.01
CA LYS A 35 25.07 -4.44 14.93
C LYS A 35 23.84 -5.23 15.37
N GLU A 36 22.67 -4.63 15.38
CA GLU A 36 21.44 -5.39 15.26
C GLU A 36 21.22 -5.69 13.77
N GLY A 37 21.54 -6.93 13.43
CA GLY A 37 21.27 -7.47 12.12
C GLY A 37 19.77 -7.41 11.87
N THR A 38 19.34 -6.51 10.99
CA THR A 38 18.02 -6.45 10.38
C THR A 38 17.78 -7.73 9.57
N LYS A 39 17.50 -8.83 10.26
CA LYS A 39 16.99 -10.08 9.69
C LYS A 39 15.46 -10.17 9.82
N ASP A 40 14.75 -9.07 9.68
CA ASP A 40 13.31 -9.09 9.39
C ASP A 40 13.11 -9.18 7.88
N ALA A 41 13.77 -10.17 7.27
CA ALA A 41 13.55 -10.52 5.90
C ALA A 41 12.11 -11.04 5.80
N PHE A 42 11.32 -10.43 4.96
CA PHE A 42 10.01 -10.93 4.54
C PHE A 42 10.18 -12.39 4.10
N ALA A 43 9.75 -13.32 4.93
CA ALA A 43 9.98 -14.75 4.72
C ALA A 43 8.70 -15.46 4.31
N GLU A 44 8.77 -16.23 3.21
CA GLU A 44 7.64 -17.06 2.80
C GLU A 44 7.51 -18.26 3.73
N LEU A 45 6.28 -18.55 4.15
CA LEU A 45 5.95 -19.72 4.97
C LEU A 45 5.98 -21.00 4.10
N THR A 46 6.74 -21.97 4.53
CA THR A 46 6.87 -23.26 3.83
C THR A 46 5.75 -24.24 4.16
N ASP A 47 5.16 -24.13 5.33
CA ASP A 47 4.12 -25.02 5.88
C ASP A 47 2.70 -24.68 5.43
N LYS A 48 2.51 -23.56 4.71
CA LYS A 48 1.25 -23.12 4.09
C LYS A 48 0.00 -23.26 4.98
N PRO A 49 -0.02 -22.64 6.18
CA PRO A 49 -1.11 -22.83 7.15
C PRO A 49 -2.43 -22.18 6.74
N PHE A 50 -2.44 -21.28 5.75
CA PHE A 50 -3.62 -20.51 5.35
C PHE A 50 -4.26 -21.08 4.10
N THR A 51 -5.60 -21.26 4.15
CA THR A 51 -6.41 -21.67 2.99
C THR A 51 -7.39 -20.56 2.64
N VAL A 52 -7.55 -20.30 1.35
CA VAL A 52 -8.45 -19.27 0.80
C VAL A 52 -9.54 -19.94 -0.02
N LYS A 53 -10.82 -19.67 0.35
CA LYS A 53 -12.01 -20.16 -0.35
C LYS A 53 -12.82 -18.97 -0.90
N GLY A 54 -13.71 -19.26 -1.86
CA GLY A 54 -14.57 -18.29 -2.52
C GLY A 54 -14.17 -18.02 -3.96
N GLU A 55 -14.99 -17.26 -4.66
CA GLU A 55 -14.77 -16.89 -6.06
C GLU A 55 -13.62 -15.89 -6.23
N MET A 56 -12.95 -15.94 -7.38
CA MET A 56 -11.96 -14.96 -7.76
C MET A 56 -12.59 -13.56 -7.90
N GLY A 57 -11.92 -12.53 -7.39
CA GLY A 57 -12.43 -11.15 -7.44
C GLY A 57 -13.55 -10.82 -6.46
N LYS A 58 -13.98 -11.79 -5.65
CA LYS A 58 -14.93 -11.61 -4.54
C LYS A 58 -14.22 -11.70 -3.20
N LYS A 59 -14.89 -11.23 -2.13
CA LYS A 59 -14.39 -11.34 -0.77
C LYS A 59 -14.05 -12.78 -0.43
N PRO A 60 -12.77 -13.11 -0.16
CA PRO A 60 -12.38 -14.46 0.17
C PRO A 60 -12.71 -14.79 1.64
N THR A 61 -12.93 -16.06 1.90
CA THR A 61 -12.89 -16.63 3.25
C THR A 61 -11.53 -17.24 3.51
N ILE A 62 -10.86 -16.79 4.58
CA ILE A 62 -9.53 -17.27 4.95
C ILE A 62 -9.67 -18.15 6.19
N THR A 63 -9.12 -19.34 6.12
CA THR A 63 -9.18 -20.32 7.20
C THR A 63 -7.76 -20.80 7.56
N PHE A 64 -7.54 -21.02 8.85
CA PHE A 64 -6.32 -21.57 9.44
C PHE A 64 -6.65 -22.20 10.80
N LYS A 65 -5.71 -22.96 11.36
CA LYS A 65 -5.85 -23.54 12.69
C LYS A 65 -5.57 -22.47 13.76
N ALA A 66 -6.58 -22.08 14.51
CA ALA A 66 -6.45 -21.17 15.64
C ALA A 66 -6.26 -21.99 16.96
N PRO A 67 -5.52 -21.47 17.96
CA PRO A 67 -4.70 -20.27 17.90
C PRO A 67 -3.46 -20.43 16.98
N TYR A 68 -3.08 -19.37 16.28
CA TYR A 68 -1.92 -19.33 15.40
C TYR A 68 -0.84 -18.40 15.97
N ASP A 69 0.37 -18.92 16.15
CA ASP A 69 1.53 -18.11 16.57
C ASP A 69 2.07 -17.29 15.40
N VAL A 70 1.78 -16.01 15.41
CA VAL A 70 2.17 -15.10 14.34
C VAL A 70 3.69 -14.85 14.40
N LYS A 71 4.39 -15.12 13.31
CA LYS A 71 5.78 -14.66 13.09
C LYS A 71 5.74 -13.36 12.31
N ASN A 72 6.44 -12.33 12.81
CA ASN A 72 6.42 -11.01 12.18
C ASN A 72 7.05 -11.06 10.78
N TYR A 73 6.43 -10.35 9.82
CA TYR A 73 6.85 -10.28 8.42
C TYR A 73 6.99 -11.64 7.71
N THR A 74 6.31 -12.68 8.18
CA THR A 74 6.13 -13.90 7.40
C THR A 74 4.91 -13.80 6.52
N TYR A 75 4.96 -14.42 5.34
CA TYR A 75 3.82 -14.40 4.43
C TYR A 75 3.59 -15.75 3.74
N GLN A 76 2.38 -15.92 3.24
CA GLN A 76 2.01 -16.99 2.32
C GLN A 76 1.15 -16.42 1.20
N ILE A 77 1.49 -16.68 -0.06
CA ILE A 77 0.53 -16.51 -1.15
C ILE A 77 -0.45 -17.68 -1.03
N ALA A 78 -1.56 -17.42 -0.34
CA ALA A 78 -2.53 -18.45 0.01
C ALA A 78 -3.48 -18.78 -1.15
N ARG A 79 -3.57 -17.91 -2.15
CA ARG A 79 -4.23 -18.16 -3.43
C ARG A 79 -3.54 -17.40 -4.54
N GLU A 80 -3.14 -18.13 -5.57
CA GLU A 80 -2.65 -17.53 -6.80
C GLU A 80 -3.81 -16.91 -7.60
N GLY A 81 -3.55 -15.74 -8.16
CA GLY A 81 -4.51 -15.06 -9.04
C GLY A 81 -4.39 -15.49 -10.48
N ASN A 82 -5.44 -15.24 -11.24
CA ASN A 82 -5.54 -15.57 -12.65
C ASN A 82 -5.40 -14.37 -13.60
N GLY A 83 -5.26 -13.16 -13.05
CA GLY A 83 -5.14 -11.93 -13.83
C GLY A 83 -3.71 -11.57 -14.24
N LYS A 84 -3.53 -10.33 -14.69
CA LYS A 84 -2.23 -9.78 -15.07
C LYS A 84 -1.25 -9.84 -13.88
N LYS A 85 0.01 -10.15 -14.16
CA LYS A 85 1.08 -10.04 -13.18
C LYS A 85 1.38 -8.55 -12.92
N ALA A 86 1.61 -8.20 -11.66
CA ALA A 86 2.02 -6.85 -11.31
C ALA A 86 3.44 -6.55 -11.81
N GLU A 87 3.64 -5.35 -12.33
CA GLU A 87 4.89 -4.90 -12.92
C GLU A 87 5.40 -3.63 -12.23
N ASP A 88 6.70 -3.41 -12.34
CA ASP A 88 7.33 -2.20 -11.81
C ASP A 88 6.68 -0.94 -12.38
N GLY A 89 6.35 0.03 -11.51
CA GLY A 89 5.62 1.24 -11.85
C GLY A 89 4.10 1.10 -11.93
N ASP A 90 3.54 -0.08 -11.65
CA ASP A 90 2.09 -0.23 -11.54
C ASP A 90 1.56 0.41 -10.25
N ARG A 91 0.38 1.04 -10.33
CA ARG A 91 -0.46 1.35 -9.18
C ARG A 91 -1.29 0.12 -8.86
N LEU A 92 -1.18 -0.35 -7.63
CA LEU A 92 -1.88 -1.51 -7.12
C LEU A 92 -3.15 -1.10 -6.38
N CYS A 93 -4.24 -1.82 -6.62
CA CYS A 93 -5.48 -1.72 -5.87
C CYS A 93 -5.65 -2.97 -5.02
N LEU A 94 -5.86 -2.78 -3.71
CA LEU A 94 -5.87 -3.86 -2.73
C LEU A 94 -7.14 -3.81 -1.89
N HIS A 95 -7.75 -4.97 -1.66
CA HIS A 95 -8.62 -5.20 -0.52
C HIS A 95 -7.84 -5.86 0.60
N GLN A 96 -8.24 -5.54 1.84
CA GLN A 96 -7.65 -6.15 3.02
C GLN A 96 -8.71 -6.79 3.92
N ILE A 97 -8.29 -7.82 4.64
CA ILE A 97 -9.00 -8.44 5.75
C ILE A 97 -8.00 -8.57 6.90
N VAL A 98 -8.37 -8.10 8.07
CA VAL A 98 -7.60 -8.28 9.31
C VAL A 98 -8.25 -9.40 10.11
N LEU A 99 -7.45 -10.40 10.50
CA LEU A 99 -7.93 -11.56 11.24
C LEU A 99 -7.27 -11.65 12.61
N ASN A 100 -8.03 -12.08 13.60
CA ASN A 100 -7.53 -12.39 14.93
C ASN A 100 -6.87 -13.78 14.91
N PRO A 101 -5.55 -13.88 15.19
CA PRO A 101 -4.84 -15.15 15.12
C PRO A 101 -5.25 -16.14 16.22
N SER A 102 -5.77 -15.65 17.35
CA SER A 102 -6.18 -16.50 18.45
C SER A 102 -7.54 -17.16 18.23
N THR A 103 -8.42 -16.49 17.48
CA THR A 103 -9.82 -16.96 17.29
C THR A 103 -10.17 -17.32 15.86
N GLY A 104 -9.33 -16.92 14.88
CA GLY A 104 -9.64 -17.06 13.46
C GLY A 104 -10.68 -16.09 12.91
N LYS A 105 -11.24 -15.21 13.75
CA LYS A 105 -12.33 -14.31 13.37
C LYS A 105 -11.81 -13.06 12.67
N GLU A 106 -12.61 -12.55 11.73
CA GLU A 106 -12.38 -11.26 11.09
C GLU A 106 -12.54 -10.12 12.10
N ILE A 107 -11.55 -9.24 12.18
CA ILE A 107 -11.58 -8.01 12.96
C ILE A 107 -12.13 -6.88 12.10
N SER A 108 -11.65 -6.78 10.86
CA SER A 108 -12.05 -5.72 9.93
C SER A 108 -11.78 -6.12 8.48
N SER A 109 -12.44 -5.40 7.57
CA SER A 109 -12.31 -5.65 6.13
C SER A 109 -12.64 -4.39 5.32
N THR A 110 -12.00 -4.20 4.19
CA THR A 110 -12.32 -3.14 3.22
C THR A 110 -13.29 -3.61 2.13
N TRP A 111 -13.72 -4.85 2.11
CA TRP A 111 -14.55 -5.40 1.05
C TRP A 111 -15.97 -4.82 0.95
N ALA A 112 -16.40 -4.07 1.96
CA ALA A 112 -17.66 -3.32 1.91
C ALA A 112 -17.52 -1.95 1.21
N SER A 113 -16.30 -1.56 0.83
CA SER A 113 -15.96 -0.29 0.20
C SER A 113 -15.20 -0.53 -1.10
N SER A 114 -14.78 0.53 -1.78
CA SER A 114 -13.86 0.42 -2.91
C SER A 114 -12.47 -0.05 -2.46
N PRO A 115 -11.71 -0.76 -3.31
CA PRO A 115 -10.34 -1.14 -2.99
C PRO A 115 -9.46 0.09 -2.80
N VAL A 116 -8.42 -0.05 -2.00
CA VAL A 116 -7.44 1.02 -1.77
C VAL A 116 -6.40 0.97 -2.87
N CYS A 117 -6.29 2.05 -3.66
CA CYS A 117 -5.42 2.15 -4.85
C CYS A 117 -4.31 3.21 -4.67
N ASN A 118 -3.64 3.23 -3.52
CA ASN A 118 -2.59 4.19 -3.19
C ASN A 118 -1.19 3.59 -3.13
N THR A 119 -1.03 2.33 -3.52
CA THR A 119 0.24 1.61 -3.48
C THR A 119 0.87 1.59 -4.86
N PHE A 120 2.10 2.13 -4.97
CA PHE A 120 2.88 2.11 -6.21
C PHE A 120 4.00 1.08 -6.09
N LEU A 121 4.06 0.16 -7.05
CA LEU A 121 5.07 -0.90 -7.10
C LEU A 121 6.39 -0.33 -7.63
N THR A 122 7.19 0.25 -6.75
CA THR A 122 8.51 0.81 -7.09
C THR A 122 9.54 0.42 -6.04
N LYS A 123 10.79 0.17 -6.48
CA LYS A 123 11.88 -0.16 -5.56
C LYS A 123 12.21 0.97 -4.59
N SER A 124 12.08 2.22 -5.01
CA SER A 124 12.41 3.40 -4.20
C SER A 124 11.30 3.78 -3.21
N GLY A 125 10.06 3.41 -3.50
CA GLY A 125 8.88 3.78 -2.69
C GLY A 125 8.38 2.69 -1.76
N MET A 126 9.01 1.51 -1.75
CA MET A 126 8.52 0.35 -1.02
C MET A 126 9.69 -0.43 -0.37
N GLN A 127 9.46 -0.98 0.83
CA GLN A 127 10.42 -1.89 1.43
C GLN A 127 10.67 -3.10 0.51
N GLU A 128 11.91 -3.56 0.45
CA GLU A 128 12.34 -4.59 -0.49
C GLU A 128 11.51 -5.89 -0.42
N GLY A 129 11.13 -6.31 0.77
CA GLY A 129 10.31 -7.51 0.98
C GLY A 129 8.91 -7.38 0.35
N PHE A 130 8.24 -6.25 0.58
CA PHE A 130 6.93 -5.96 -0.03
C PHE A 130 7.04 -5.80 -1.55
N TYR A 131 8.08 -5.12 -2.03
CA TYR A 131 8.33 -4.99 -3.46
C TYR A 131 8.46 -6.36 -4.15
N LYS A 132 9.29 -7.26 -3.59
CA LYS A 132 9.47 -8.61 -4.11
C LYS A 132 8.17 -9.42 -4.07
N LEU A 133 7.42 -9.32 -2.97
CA LEU A 133 6.16 -9.99 -2.80
C LEU A 133 5.15 -9.55 -3.88
N PHE A 134 4.87 -8.25 -3.96
CA PHE A 134 3.87 -7.74 -4.91
C PHE A 134 4.26 -7.93 -6.37
N LYS A 135 5.55 -7.81 -6.71
CA LYS A 135 6.04 -8.06 -8.07
C LYS A 135 5.83 -9.51 -8.55
N ASN A 136 5.68 -10.43 -7.60
CA ASN A 136 5.39 -11.83 -7.91
C ASN A 136 3.89 -12.16 -7.91
N MET A 137 3.03 -11.21 -7.47
CA MET A 137 1.59 -11.44 -7.43
C MET A 137 0.92 -11.17 -8.79
N ARG A 138 -0.18 -11.88 -9.02
CA ARG A 138 -1.13 -11.63 -10.11
C ARG A 138 -2.39 -10.97 -9.55
N VAL A 139 -3.11 -10.24 -10.37
CA VAL A 139 -4.47 -9.78 -10.04
C VAL A 139 -5.32 -10.98 -9.65
N ASN A 140 -6.11 -10.83 -8.60
CA ASN A 140 -6.89 -11.83 -7.87
C ASN A 140 -6.07 -12.78 -6.96
N SER A 141 -4.74 -12.59 -6.82
CA SER A 141 -3.99 -13.29 -5.77
C SER A 141 -4.38 -12.77 -4.38
N THR A 142 -4.35 -13.67 -3.40
CA THR A 142 -4.50 -13.33 -1.98
C THR A 142 -3.28 -13.81 -1.22
N VAL A 143 -2.62 -12.88 -0.53
CA VAL A 143 -1.50 -13.13 0.38
C VAL A 143 -1.95 -12.92 1.81
N VAL A 144 -1.49 -13.77 2.73
CA VAL A 144 -1.66 -13.59 4.18
C VAL A 144 -0.30 -13.29 4.80
N ILE A 145 -0.22 -12.21 5.58
CA ILE A 145 1.00 -11.69 6.19
C ILE A 145 0.82 -11.69 7.69
N GLY A 146 1.81 -12.21 8.42
CA GLY A 146 1.87 -12.11 9.86
C GLY A 146 2.43 -10.76 10.30
N VAL A 147 1.75 -10.07 11.20
CA VAL A 147 2.17 -8.79 11.75
C VAL A 147 2.16 -8.86 13.27
N LYS A 148 3.31 -8.53 13.88
CA LYS A 148 3.43 -8.29 15.33
C LYS A 148 3.68 -6.81 15.57
N SER A 149 2.90 -6.20 16.45
CA SER A 149 3.14 -4.83 16.91
C SER A 149 4.29 -4.85 17.91
N SER A 150 5.35 -4.11 17.65
CA SER A 150 6.37 -3.84 18.67
C SER A 150 5.80 -2.85 19.67
N SER A 151 5.51 -3.31 20.88
CA SER A 151 4.88 -2.54 21.97
C SER A 151 5.83 -1.49 22.60
N THR A 152 6.48 -0.65 21.81
CA THR A 152 7.32 0.46 22.31
C THR A 152 6.69 1.84 22.16
N SER A 153 5.45 1.94 21.65
CA SER A 153 4.75 3.23 21.59
C SER A 153 3.65 3.31 22.65
N THR A 154 3.94 3.99 23.75
CA THR A 154 3.04 4.34 24.86
C THR A 154 1.95 5.37 24.47
N GLN A 155 1.72 5.60 23.17
CA GLN A 155 0.76 6.61 22.71
C GLN A 155 -0.03 6.13 21.49
N SER A 156 -0.96 5.23 21.73
CA SER A 156 -2.01 5.00 20.73
C SER A 156 -3.24 4.40 21.42
N SER A 157 -4.22 5.24 21.63
CA SER A 157 -5.53 4.89 22.19
C SER A 157 -6.43 4.07 21.24
N SER A 158 -5.86 3.46 20.21
CA SER A 158 -6.56 2.51 19.35
C SER A 158 -6.13 1.10 19.75
N ALA A 159 -7.08 0.31 20.24
CA ALA A 159 -6.91 -1.09 20.65
C ALA A 159 -6.56 -1.99 19.46
N GLN A 160 -5.35 -1.86 18.93
CA GLN A 160 -4.79 -2.80 17.97
C GLN A 160 -4.29 -4.02 18.72
N PRO A 161 -4.65 -5.24 18.30
CA PRO A 161 -4.10 -6.43 18.90
C PRO A 161 -2.58 -6.47 18.72
N ALA A 162 -1.86 -6.97 19.73
CA ALA A 162 -0.39 -7.10 19.71
C ALA A 162 0.12 -7.94 18.53
N SER A 163 -0.73 -8.78 17.94
CA SER A 163 -0.47 -9.51 16.70
C SER A 163 -1.75 -9.71 15.91
N TYR A 164 -1.65 -9.71 14.59
CA TYR A 164 -2.77 -9.98 13.68
C TYR A 164 -2.27 -10.59 12.37
N LEU A 165 -3.20 -11.16 11.62
CA LEU A 165 -2.96 -11.62 10.26
C LEU A 165 -3.60 -10.62 9.29
N LEU A 166 -2.82 -10.15 8.34
CA LEU A 166 -3.26 -9.24 7.29
C LEU A 166 -3.38 -10.00 5.98
N ALA A 167 -4.59 -10.21 5.51
CA ALA A 167 -4.81 -10.77 4.19
C ALA A 167 -5.05 -9.65 3.18
N LEU A 168 -4.24 -9.62 2.14
CA LEU A 168 -4.30 -8.66 1.04
C LEU A 168 -4.69 -9.38 -0.24
N THR A 169 -5.73 -8.88 -0.92
CA THR A 169 -6.10 -9.36 -2.25
C THR A 169 -5.82 -8.27 -3.28
N LEU A 170 -4.97 -8.56 -4.25
CA LEU A 170 -4.68 -7.66 -5.36
C LEU A 170 -5.83 -7.69 -6.36
N THR A 171 -6.58 -6.60 -6.48
CA THR A 171 -7.75 -6.52 -7.35
C THR A 171 -7.47 -5.86 -8.69
N ASP A 172 -6.45 -5.00 -8.75
CA ASP A 172 -6.04 -4.34 -10.01
C ASP A 172 -4.56 -3.93 -9.94
N ALA A 173 -3.90 -3.92 -11.09
CA ALA A 173 -2.53 -3.46 -11.28
C ALA A 173 -2.43 -2.72 -12.62
N LYS A 174 -2.29 -1.40 -12.56
CA LYS A 174 -2.30 -0.54 -13.75
C LYS A 174 -1.08 0.36 -13.80
N LYS A 175 -0.46 0.44 -14.96
CA LYS A 175 0.58 1.44 -15.25
C LYS A 175 0.04 2.83 -15.02
N VAL A 176 0.80 3.63 -14.29
CA VAL A 176 0.50 5.06 -14.16
C VAL A 176 1.24 5.80 -15.27
N PRO A 177 0.54 6.57 -16.10
CA PRO A 177 1.18 7.40 -17.09
C PRO A 177 2.11 8.42 -16.41
N THR A 178 3.34 8.52 -16.86
CA THR A 178 4.31 9.51 -16.37
C THR A 178 4.12 10.89 -17.01
N ARG A 179 3.29 10.95 -18.05
CA ARG A 179 2.93 12.18 -18.77
C ARG A 179 1.46 12.14 -19.16
N ALA A 180 0.85 13.29 -19.30
CA ALA A 180 -0.46 13.42 -19.91
C ALA A 180 -0.40 12.89 -21.35
N SER A 181 -1.42 12.11 -21.73
CA SER A 181 -1.66 11.70 -23.11
C SER A 181 -2.70 12.63 -23.73
N GLY A 182 -2.48 13.03 -24.96
CA GLY A 182 -3.39 13.90 -25.71
C GLY A 182 -2.65 14.69 -26.78
N THR A 183 -3.42 15.37 -27.62
CA THR A 183 -2.85 16.31 -28.60
C THR A 183 -2.41 17.58 -27.86
N PRO A 184 -1.19 18.08 -28.09
CA PRO A 184 -0.80 19.38 -27.55
C PRO A 184 -1.77 20.47 -27.98
N VAL A 185 -2.26 21.22 -27.00
CA VAL A 185 -3.10 22.38 -27.28
C VAL A 185 -2.20 23.59 -27.42
N THR A 186 -2.26 24.27 -28.56
CA THR A 186 -1.58 25.55 -28.74
C THR A 186 -2.28 26.58 -27.86
N PRO A 187 -1.59 27.31 -26.98
CA PRO A 187 -2.17 28.37 -26.21
C PRO A 187 -2.87 29.38 -27.14
N SER A 188 -4.09 29.75 -26.81
CA SER A 188 -4.87 30.73 -27.58
C SER A 188 -4.32 32.15 -27.50
N ASP A 189 -3.56 32.44 -26.45
CA ASP A 189 -2.91 33.72 -26.21
C ASP A 189 -1.40 33.62 -26.47
N PRO A 190 -0.88 34.22 -27.51
CA PRO A 190 0.55 34.18 -27.84
C PRO A 190 1.44 34.95 -26.87
N SER A 191 0.85 35.79 -25.99
CA SER A 191 1.57 36.53 -24.95
C SER A 191 1.91 35.66 -23.73
N LEU A 192 1.33 34.48 -23.62
CA LEU A 192 1.61 33.56 -22.50
C LEU A 192 3.06 33.07 -22.54
N PRO A 193 3.71 32.94 -21.36
CA PRO A 193 5.05 32.35 -21.27
C PRO A 193 5.07 30.94 -21.88
N LYS A 194 6.14 30.64 -22.60
CA LYS A 194 6.33 29.31 -23.21
C LYS A 194 7.09 28.40 -22.27
N VAL A 195 6.56 27.21 -22.06
CA VAL A 195 7.22 26.14 -21.28
C VAL A 195 7.80 25.12 -22.24
N ALA A 196 9.10 24.88 -22.18
CA ALA A 196 9.76 23.79 -22.87
C ALA A 196 10.31 22.79 -21.86
N LEU A 197 10.24 21.49 -22.18
CA LEU A 197 10.80 20.43 -21.34
C LEU A 197 12.14 19.99 -21.93
N GLY A 198 13.18 19.94 -21.10
CA GLY A 198 14.46 19.36 -21.42
C GLY A 198 14.38 17.84 -21.61
N LYS A 199 15.50 17.21 -21.98
CA LYS A 199 15.56 15.74 -22.22
C LYS A 199 15.18 14.91 -21.01
N ASN A 200 15.46 15.40 -19.80
CA ASN A 200 15.16 14.73 -18.54
C ASN A 200 13.83 15.21 -17.92
N GLY A 201 13.09 16.08 -18.62
CA GLY A 201 11.82 16.62 -18.14
C GLY A 201 11.94 17.91 -17.33
N GLU A 202 13.12 18.53 -17.24
CA GLU A 202 13.29 19.82 -16.57
C GLU A 202 12.52 20.90 -17.34
N PRO A 203 11.64 21.67 -16.67
CA PRO A 203 10.94 22.76 -17.32
C PRO A 203 11.85 23.98 -17.50
N SER A 204 11.83 24.58 -18.67
CA SER A 204 12.35 25.93 -18.92
C SER A 204 11.20 26.83 -19.33
N ILE A 205 11.19 28.04 -18.79
CA ILE A 205 10.13 29.02 -19.07
C ILE A 205 10.78 30.23 -19.76
N SER A 206 10.21 30.63 -20.89
CA SER A 206 10.64 31.83 -21.63
C SER A 206 9.45 32.80 -21.81
N GLY A 207 9.78 34.09 -21.99
CA GLY A 207 8.77 35.13 -22.18
C GLY A 207 8.13 35.66 -20.88
N LEU A 208 8.72 35.38 -19.72
CA LEU A 208 8.26 35.94 -18.44
C LEU A 208 8.41 37.47 -18.38
N ASP A 209 9.47 38.00 -18.99
CA ASP A 209 9.80 39.45 -18.98
C ASP A 209 8.74 40.28 -19.72
N THR A 210 8.07 39.70 -20.70
CA THR A 210 7.06 40.34 -21.52
C THR A 210 5.63 40.07 -21.01
N TYR A 211 5.44 39.11 -20.11
CA TYR A 211 4.15 38.78 -19.58
C TYR A 211 3.71 39.78 -18.51
N LYS A 212 2.63 40.47 -18.75
CA LYS A 212 1.98 41.34 -17.78
C LYS A 212 0.71 40.63 -17.26
N SER A 213 0.74 40.22 -16.00
CA SER A 213 -0.46 39.72 -15.30
C SER A 213 -1.51 40.84 -15.24
N ASN A 214 -2.71 40.54 -15.68
CA ASN A 214 -3.84 41.46 -15.53
C ASN A 214 -4.47 41.44 -14.12
N GLY A 215 -3.80 40.81 -13.15
CA GLY A 215 -4.20 40.80 -11.74
C GLY A 215 -5.46 40.00 -11.42
N ALA A 216 -6.00 39.22 -12.35
CA ALA A 216 -7.10 38.30 -12.09
C ALA A 216 -6.54 36.93 -11.61
N TRP A 217 -6.65 36.71 -10.32
CA TRP A 217 -6.50 35.41 -9.67
C TRP A 217 -7.80 35.06 -8.96
#